data_97df01b10b111421bc6c683b5df27e59
#
_entry.id   97df01b10b111421bc6c683b5df27e59
#
_cell.length_a   1.000
_cell.length_b   1.000
_cell.length_c   1.000
_cell.angle_alpha   90.00
_cell.angle_beta   90.00
_cell.angle_gamma   90.00
#
_symmetry.space_group_name_H-M   'P 1'
#
loop_
_entity.id
_entity.type
_entity.pdbx_description
1 polymer ?
#
loop_
_entity_poly.entity_id
_entity_poly.type
_entity_poly.pdbx_seq_one_letter_code
_entity_poly.pdbx_strand_id
1 'polypeptide(L)'
;MPSPTHMTRLENRTVLKLSGADRVRFLQGLVTADIAALEPGDATWSACLTPQGRWQADFFVVSDPDDTCLLLDCATEQAENLKTTLQRFRLRSDVQLDITALPVHVAWGNPPPDSVLENAISFRDPRLEEAGWRLIDAAPDTPITTTEQDYNLHRLMLGLPDGVQDCEVGRTLAAEANLDLLGGVSWKKGCYMGQEITARMHYRTLVKRRLMPVAATSPLPAPGTPVLCDGVEVGTLRSSQDHIGLALLKTDAANNQLTCAAHPLVVRLPAWLETALKPQTPSDSNPTEKS
;
A
#
# COMPACT_ATOMS: atom_id res chain seq x y z
N MET A 1 18.70 -1.61 24.39
CA MET A 1 17.93 -0.38 24.72
C MET A 1 16.66 -0.45 23.88
N PRO A 2 15.51 -0.02 24.39
CA PRO A 2 14.33 0.06 23.53
C PRO A 2 14.63 1.00 22.36
N SER A 3 14.12 0.67 21.18
CA SER A 3 14.26 1.51 19.97
C SER A 3 13.60 2.88 20.23
N PRO A 4 14.15 4.00 19.75
CA PRO A 4 13.48 5.28 19.92
C PRO A 4 12.16 5.31 19.12
N THR A 5 11.24 6.17 19.53
CA THR A 5 10.08 6.53 18.70
C THR A 5 10.55 7.49 17.62
N HIS A 6 10.45 7.07 16.37
CA HIS A 6 10.63 7.92 15.20
C HIS A 6 9.28 8.49 14.80
N MET A 7 9.22 9.79 14.52
CA MET A 7 7.97 10.43 14.10
C MET A 7 8.27 11.57 13.13
N THR A 8 7.52 11.62 12.03
CA THR A 8 7.62 12.70 11.05
C THR A 8 6.25 13.02 10.45
N ARG A 9 6.10 14.24 9.95
CA ARG A 9 4.99 14.64 9.09
C ARG A 9 5.30 14.24 7.65
N LEU A 10 4.28 13.79 6.92
CA LEU A 10 4.35 13.49 5.50
C LEU A 10 3.76 14.64 4.69
N GLU A 11 4.62 15.47 4.10
CA GLU A 11 4.17 16.64 3.31
C GLU A 11 3.57 16.24 1.95
N ASN A 12 3.89 15.03 1.48
CA ASN A 12 3.38 14.47 0.23
C ASN A 12 2.04 13.73 0.37
N ARG A 13 1.38 13.84 1.55
CA ARG A 13 0.08 13.19 1.81
C ARG A 13 -1.02 14.22 1.99
N THR A 14 -2.21 13.85 1.55
CA THR A 14 -3.44 14.65 1.63
C THR A 14 -4.60 13.76 2.03
N VAL A 15 -5.53 14.32 2.80
CA VAL A 15 -6.71 13.60 3.26
C VAL A 15 -7.94 14.08 2.51
N LEU A 16 -8.64 13.16 1.83
CA LEU A 16 -10.00 13.41 1.32
C LEU A 16 -11.00 12.97 2.37
N LYS A 17 -11.97 13.82 2.65
CA LYS A 17 -13.12 13.52 3.52
C LYS A 17 -14.29 13.08 2.65
N LEU A 18 -14.79 11.87 2.87
CA LEU A 18 -16.01 11.34 2.25
C LEU A 18 -17.11 11.27 3.31
N SER A 19 -18.13 12.11 3.20
CA SER A 19 -19.28 12.19 4.09
C SER A 19 -20.58 11.86 3.36
N GLY A 20 -21.69 11.81 4.10
CA GLY A 20 -23.03 11.50 3.59
C GLY A 20 -23.51 10.10 3.98
N ALA A 21 -24.82 9.88 3.90
CA ALA A 21 -25.45 8.64 4.37
C ALA A 21 -25.03 7.41 3.59
N ASP A 22 -24.72 7.58 2.29
CA ASP A 22 -24.31 6.48 1.41
C ASP A 22 -22.79 6.22 1.39
N ARG A 23 -21.95 6.92 2.19
CA ARG A 23 -20.48 6.91 2.11
C ARG A 23 -19.86 5.51 2.07
N VAL A 24 -20.29 4.64 2.98
CA VAL A 24 -19.79 3.26 3.09
C VAL A 24 -20.18 2.45 1.85
N ARG A 25 -21.49 2.44 1.52
CA ARG A 25 -22.01 1.70 0.38
C ARG A 25 -21.40 2.17 -0.94
N PHE A 26 -21.21 3.47 -1.08
CA PHE A 26 -20.61 4.08 -2.25
C PHE A 26 -19.17 3.62 -2.44
N LEU A 27 -18.33 3.75 -1.41
CA LEU A 27 -16.92 3.38 -1.51
C LEU A 27 -16.73 1.87 -1.62
N GLN A 28 -17.59 1.06 -0.98
CA GLN A 28 -17.55 -0.40 -0.99
C GLN A 28 -17.51 -1.00 -2.40
N GLY A 29 -18.23 -0.44 -3.35
CA GLY A 29 -18.29 -0.93 -4.74
C GLY A 29 -17.12 -0.45 -5.63
N LEU A 30 -16.30 0.47 -5.17
CA LEU A 30 -15.28 1.14 -5.98
C LEU A 30 -13.84 0.75 -5.62
N VAL A 31 -13.61 0.22 -4.42
CA VAL A 31 -12.27 -0.04 -3.90
C VAL A 31 -12.05 -1.50 -3.53
N THR A 32 -10.80 -1.90 -3.38
CA THR A 32 -10.41 -3.32 -3.20
C THR A 32 -10.64 -3.86 -1.78
N ALA A 33 -10.51 -3.04 -0.74
CA ALA A 33 -10.73 -3.45 0.65
C ALA A 33 -12.20 -3.47 1.05
N ASP A 34 -12.53 -4.13 2.15
CA ASP A 34 -13.88 -4.20 2.71
C ASP A 34 -14.16 -3.01 3.64
N ILE A 35 -14.83 -2.01 3.08
CA ILE A 35 -15.14 -0.78 3.82
C ILE A 35 -16.32 -0.98 4.78
N ALA A 36 -17.23 -1.89 4.44
CA ALA A 36 -18.40 -2.17 5.27
C ALA A 36 -18.06 -2.94 6.57
N ALA A 37 -16.85 -3.50 6.65
CA ALA A 37 -16.36 -4.20 7.84
C ALA A 37 -15.61 -3.26 8.82
N LEU A 38 -15.40 -1.98 8.47
CA LEU A 38 -14.70 -1.04 9.35
C LEU A 38 -15.63 -0.57 10.48
N GLU A 39 -15.18 -0.74 11.70
CA GLU A 39 -15.78 -0.11 12.88
C GLU A 39 -15.25 1.34 13.03
N PRO A 40 -15.94 2.21 13.81
CA PRO A 40 -15.43 3.54 14.11
C PRO A 40 -14.01 3.51 14.70
N GLY A 41 -13.08 4.27 14.12
CA GLY A 41 -11.66 4.28 14.48
C GLY A 41 -10.80 3.24 13.75
N ASP A 42 -11.41 2.28 13.05
CA ASP A 42 -10.68 1.31 12.24
C ASP A 42 -10.11 1.91 10.96
N ALA A 43 -9.05 1.29 10.46
CA ALA A 43 -8.44 1.66 9.19
C ALA A 43 -8.11 0.44 8.34
N THR A 44 -8.13 0.63 7.02
CA THR A 44 -7.66 -0.35 6.04
C THR A 44 -6.86 0.33 4.94
N TRP A 45 -5.96 -0.42 4.30
CA TRP A 45 -5.32 0.01 3.05
C TRP A 45 -6.12 -0.50 1.86
N SER A 46 -6.27 0.31 0.83
CA SER A 46 -7.12 -0.01 -0.31
C SER A 46 -6.63 0.65 -1.58
N ALA A 47 -7.16 0.23 -2.72
CA ALA A 47 -6.90 0.86 -4.01
C ALA A 47 -8.16 1.01 -4.86
N CYS A 48 -8.16 2.05 -5.71
CA CYS A 48 -9.00 2.13 -6.87
C CYS A 48 -8.32 1.46 -8.06
N LEU A 49 -9.06 0.63 -8.79
CA LEU A 49 -8.59 -0.06 -9.99
C LEU A 49 -9.39 0.39 -11.22
N THR A 50 -8.81 0.20 -12.40
CA THR A 50 -9.59 0.23 -13.64
C THR A 50 -10.49 -1.00 -13.73
N PRO A 51 -11.50 -1.04 -14.61
CA PRO A 51 -12.28 -2.26 -14.89
C PRO A 51 -11.41 -3.46 -15.28
N GLN A 52 -10.20 -3.21 -15.84
CA GLN A 52 -9.22 -4.23 -16.21
C GLN A 52 -8.27 -4.61 -15.04
N GLY A 53 -8.59 -4.23 -13.79
CA GLY A 53 -7.81 -4.58 -12.61
C GLY A 53 -6.44 -3.88 -12.51
N ARG A 54 -6.26 -2.75 -13.21
CA ARG A 54 -5.03 -1.96 -13.17
C ARG A 54 -5.10 -0.89 -12.08
N TRP A 55 -4.02 -0.71 -11.36
CA TRP A 55 -3.89 0.29 -10.31
C TRP A 55 -4.12 1.71 -10.87
N GLN A 56 -4.89 2.52 -10.14
CA GLN A 56 -5.12 3.94 -10.40
C GLN A 56 -4.64 4.81 -9.24
N ALA A 57 -4.97 4.43 -8.02
CA ALA A 57 -4.54 5.08 -6.79
C ALA A 57 -4.68 4.09 -5.64
N ASP A 58 -3.83 4.24 -4.62
CA ASP A 58 -3.99 3.59 -3.33
C ASP A 58 -4.02 4.62 -2.20
N PHE A 59 -4.67 4.25 -1.13
CA PHE A 59 -4.89 5.12 0.03
C PHE A 59 -5.29 4.30 1.25
N PHE A 60 -5.10 4.90 2.42
CA PHE A 60 -5.70 4.37 3.64
C PHE A 60 -7.11 4.91 3.79
N VAL A 61 -8.04 4.05 4.17
CA VAL A 61 -9.40 4.45 4.53
C VAL A 61 -9.56 4.29 6.03
N VAL A 62 -9.93 5.36 6.69
CA VAL A 62 -10.14 5.41 8.14
C VAL A 62 -11.60 5.74 8.38
N SER A 63 -12.28 4.93 9.18
CA SER A 63 -13.60 5.29 9.72
C SER A 63 -13.40 6.29 10.85
N ASP A 64 -13.98 7.48 10.69
CA ASP A 64 -13.94 8.51 11.74
C ASP A 64 -14.47 7.95 13.07
N PRO A 65 -13.84 8.24 14.22
CA PRO A 65 -14.29 7.74 15.52
C PRO A 65 -15.76 8.07 15.85
N ASP A 66 -16.27 9.18 15.34
CA ASP A 66 -17.67 9.60 15.52
C ASP A 66 -18.61 9.01 14.45
N ASP A 67 -18.09 8.16 13.56
CA ASP A 67 -18.82 7.56 12.42
C ASP A 67 -19.53 8.57 11.52
N THR A 68 -18.98 9.77 11.37
CA THR A 68 -19.56 10.84 10.55
C THR A 68 -19.06 10.83 9.11
N CYS A 69 -17.85 10.33 8.89
CA CYS A 69 -17.20 10.30 7.58
C CYS A 69 -16.18 9.16 7.45
N LEU A 70 -15.69 8.98 6.24
CA LEU A 70 -14.48 8.22 5.94
C LEU A 70 -13.37 9.19 5.53
N LEU A 71 -12.18 9.00 6.07
CA LEU A 71 -10.99 9.78 5.70
C LEU A 71 -10.10 8.91 4.80
N LEU A 72 -9.75 9.45 3.64
CA LEU A 72 -8.91 8.77 2.65
C LEU A 72 -7.55 9.47 2.62
N ASP A 73 -6.54 8.91 3.29
CA ASP A 73 -5.16 9.38 3.25
C ASP A 73 -4.50 8.88 1.95
N CYS A 74 -4.26 9.76 1.01
CA CYS A 74 -3.69 9.48 -0.31
C CYS A 74 -2.50 10.39 -0.63
N ALA A 75 -1.76 10.08 -1.71
CA ALA A 75 -0.72 10.96 -2.21
C ALA A 75 -1.29 12.30 -2.69
N THR A 76 -0.66 13.41 -2.30
CA THR A 76 -1.12 14.77 -2.63
C THR A 76 -1.27 14.96 -4.14
N GLU A 77 -0.32 14.46 -4.93
CA GLU A 77 -0.36 14.60 -6.39
C GLU A 77 -1.52 13.84 -7.05
N GLN A 78 -2.12 12.86 -6.35
CA GLN A 78 -3.27 12.08 -6.84
C GLN A 78 -4.61 12.56 -6.30
N ALA A 79 -4.63 13.41 -5.28
CA ALA A 79 -5.85 13.76 -4.54
C ALA A 79 -6.98 14.30 -5.43
N GLU A 80 -6.68 15.25 -6.32
CA GLU A 80 -7.67 15.81 -7.24
C GLU A 80 -8.16 14.79 -8.27
N ASN A 81 -7.26 13.95 -8.78
CA ASN A 81 -7.63 12.92 -9.75
C ASN A 81 -8.46 11.80 -9.09
N LEU A 82 -8.11 11.40 -7.86
CA LEU A 82 -8.88 10.45 -7.06
C LEU A 82 -10.28 11.00 -6.77
N LYS A 83 -10.39 12.25 -6.30
CA LYS A 83 -11.66 12.94 -6.08
C LYS A 83 -12.52 12.94 -7.34
N THR A 84 -11.97 13.38 -8.47
CA THR A 84 -12.67 13.42 -9.75
C THR A 84 -13.13 12.03 -10.20
N THR A 85 -12.27 11.02 -10.01
CA THR A 85 -12.59 9.63 -10.38
C THR A 85 -13.75 9.10 -9.54
N LEU A 86 -13.71 9.27 -8.23
CA LEU A 86 -14.80 8.86 -7.34
C LEU A 86 -16.10 9.62 -7.65
N GLN A 87 -16.04 10.92 -7.86
CA GLN A 87 -17.22 11.75 -8.18
C GLN A 87 -17.97 11.28 -9.43
N ARG A 88 -17.30 10.70 -10.43
CA ARG A 88 -17.96 10.15 -11.64
C ARG A 88 -18.95 9.02 -11.31
N PHE A 89 -18.74 8.31 -10.21
CA PHE A 89 -19.61 7.21 -9.76
C PHE A 89 -20.66 7.64 -8.73
N ARG A 90 -20.65 8.92 -8.31
CA ARG A 90 -21.58 9.44 -7.31
C ARG A 90 -23.04 9.26 -7.71
N LEU A 91 -23.37 9.54 -8.97
CA LEU A 91 -24.73 9.47 -9.52
C LEU A 91 -25.78 10.10 -8.59
N ARG A 92 -26.63 9.26 -7.93
CA ARG A 92 -27.66 9.66 -6.99
C ARG A 92 -27.31 9.38 -5.52
N SER A 93 -26.09 8.93 -5.24
CA SER A 93 -25.65 8.63 -3.88
C SER A 93 -25.54 9.92 -3.06
N ASP A 94 -26.03 9.86 -1.83
CA ASP A 94 -25.85 10.94 -0.85
C ASP A 94 -24.44 10.88 -0.27
N VAL A 95 -23.50 11.45 -1.02
CA VAL A 95 -22.09 11.54 -0.63
C VAL A 95 -21.50 12.88 -1.04
N GLN A 96 -20.56 13.36 -0.24
CA GLN A 96 -19.75 14.55 -0.50
C GLN A 96 -18.27 14.20 -0.34
N LEU A 97 -17.43 14.67 -1.26
CA LEU A 97 -15.98 14.47 -1.24
C LEU A 97 -15.29 15.84 -1.21
N ASP A 98 -14.50 16.05 -0.18
CA ASP A 98 -13.73 17.28 0.01
C ASP A 98 -12.26 16.95 0.27
N ILE A 99 -11.36 17.73 -0.32
CA ILE A 99 -9.94 17.72 0.05
C ILE A 99 -9.80 18.58 1.31
N THR A 100 -9.09 18.05 2.29
CA THR A 100 -8.90 18.72 3.58
C THR A 100 -7.46 19.22 3.74
N ALA A 101 -7.23 20.05 4.75
CA ALA A 101 -5.89 20.47 5.17
C ALA A 101 -5.36 19.66 6.37
N LEU A 102 -6.00 18.52 6.70
CA LEU A 102 -5.59 17.67 7.82
C LEU A 102 -4.18 17.12 7.59
N PRO A 103 -3.24 17.38 8.52
CA PRO A 103 -1.88 16.85 8.39
C PRO A 103 -1.85 15.34 8.61
N VAL A 104 -0.93 14.66 7.91
CA VAL A 104 -0.66 13.24 8.09
C VAL A 104 0.72 13.08 8.71
N HIS A 105 0.79 12.32 9.80
CA HIS A 105 2.04 11.93 10.44
C HIS A 105 2.18 10.40 10.46
N VAL A 106 3.41 9.96 10.58
CA VAL A 106 3.76 8.54 10.78
C VAL A 106 4.71 8.42 11.97
N ALA A 107 4.59 7.28 12.67
CA ALA A 107 5.51 6.95 13.75
C ALA A 107 5.87 5.47 13.70
N TRP A 108 7.13 5.14 13.99
CA TRP A 108 7.62 3.76 14.01
C TRP A 108 8.69 3.56 15.10
N GLY A 109 9.06 2.30 15.34
CA GLY A 109 9.87 1.92 16.51
C GLY A 109 8.99 1.72 17.73
N ASN A 110 9.23 2.45 18.81
CA ASN A 110 8.31 2.44 19.96
C ASN A 110 7.00 3.16 19.64
N PRO A 111 5.90 2.80 20.34
CA PRO A 111 4.64 3.53 20.22
C PRO A 111 4.81 5.02 20.51
N PRO A 112 4.07 5.91 19.84
CA PRO A 112 3.95 7.30 20.23
C PRO A 112 3.42 7.44 21.66
N PRO A 113 3.71 8.55 22.36
CA PRO A 113 3.07 8.84 23.65
C PRO A 113 1.54 8.85 23.56
N ASP A 114 0.85 8.37 24.60
CA ASP A 114 -0.62 8.35 24.64
C ASP A 114 -1.23 9.72 24.35
N SER A 115 -0.62 10.79 24.88
CA SER A 115 -1.07 12.17 24.63
C SER A 115 -1.03 12.58 23.15
N VAL A 116 -0.18 11.95 22.33
CA VAL A 116 -0.15 12.16 20.86
C VAL A 116 -1.24 11.35 20.18
N LEU A 117 -1.42 10.10 20.62
CA LEU A 117 -2.43 9.19 20.05
C LEU A 117 -3.86 9.66 20.34
N GLU A 118 -4.11 10.19 21.54
CA GLU A 118 -5.43 10.70 21.97
C GLU A 118 -5.83 12.03 21.29
N ASN A 119 -4.85 12.82 20.84
CA ASN A 119 -5.07 14.10 20.17
C ASN A 119 -4.96 14.01 18.64
N ALA A 120 -5.14 12.83 18.07
CA ALA A 120 -5.15 12.57 16.63
C ALA A 120 -6.10 11.42 16.31
N ILE A 121 -6.55 11.32 15.07
CA ILE A 121 -7.15 10.10 14.54
C ILE A 121 -5.98 9.15 14.25
N SER A 122 -5.69 8.27 15.19
CA SER A 122 -4.50 7.42 15.20
C SER A 122 -4.87 5.96 14.96
N PHE A 123 -4.07 5.26 14.13
CA PHE A 123 -4.26 3.84 13.84
C PHE A 123 -2.94 3.15 13.51
N ARG A 124 -2.87 1.85 13.71
CA ARG A 124 -1.76 1.02 13.23
C ARG A 124 -1.82 0.94 11.71
N ASP A 125 -0.66 0.99 11.05
CA ASP A 125 -0.60 0.75 9.61
C ASP A 125 -1.13 -0.67 9.32
N PRO A 126 -2.27 -0.80 8.59
CA PRO A 126 -2.92 -2.10 8.41
C PRO A 126 -2.14 -3.07 7.53
N ARG A 127 -1.06 -2.63 6.88
CA ARG A 127 -0.24 -3.46 6.00
C ARG A 127 0.71 -4.37 6.76
N LEU A 128 1.39 -3.83 7.77
CA LEU A 128 2.34 -4.56 8.63
C LEU A 128 2.42 -3.88 10.00
N GLU A 129 2.56 -4.66 11.05
CA GLU A 129 2.74 -4.14 12.41
C GLU A 129 4.01 -3.29 12.53
N GLU A 130 5.09 -3.72 11.91
CA GLU A 130 6.39 -3.05 11.90
C GLU A 130 6.37 -1.69 11.18
N ALA A 131 5.38 -1.44 10.32
CA ALA A 131 5.18 -0.14 9.68
C ALA A 131 4.84 0.95 10.70
N GLY A 132 4.31 0.56 11.87
CA GLY A 132 4.05 1.45 13.00
C GLY A 132 2.67 2.09 12.96
N TRP A 133 2.62 3.40 13.17
CA TRP A 133 1.40 4.17 13.35
C TRP A 133 1.24 5.23 12.26
N ARG A 134 -0.01 5.52 11.94
CA ARG A 134 -0.41 6.70 11.16
C ARG A 134 -1.33 7.56 12.01
N LEU A 135 -1.18 8.88 11.86
CA LEU A 135 -1.95 9.86 12.61
C LEU A 135 -2.46 10.93 11.63
N ILE A 136 -3.76 11.17 11.67
CA ILE A 136 -4.42 12.23 10.89
C ILE A 136 -4.87 13.30 11.88
N ASP A 137 -4.71 14.57 11.51
CA ASP A 137 -5.09 15.73 12.32
C ASP A 137 -4.37 15.78 13.69
N ALA A 138 -3.12 15.34 13.74
CA ALA A 138 -2.31 15.48 14.96
C ALA A 138 -2.08 16.97 15.28
N ALA A 139 -1.99 17.27 16.58
CA ALA A 139 -1.81 18.62 17.07
C ALA A 139 -0.56 19.30 16.47
N PRO A 140 -0.57 20.62 16.27
CA PRO A 140 0.55 21.35 15.65
C PRO A 140 1.88 21.23 16.41
N ASP A 141 1.84 20.94 17.70
CA ASP A 141 3.01 20.73 18.57
C ASP A 141 3.44 19.25 18.67
N THR A 142 2.86 18.37 17.84
CA THR A 142 3.26 16.96 17.75
C THR A 142 4.76 16.86 17.48
N PRO A 143 5.52 16.11 18.32
CA PRO A 143 6.97 16.02 18.17
C PRO A 143 7.39 15.43 16.82
N ILE A 144 8.29 16.12 16.13
CA ILE A 144 8.98 15.61 14.95
C ILE A 144 10.39 15.20 15.41
N THR A 145 10.71 13.90 15.31
CA THR A 145 11.98 13.34 15.80
C THR A 145 12.89 12.86 14.67
N THR A 146 12.38 12.82 13.43
CA THR A 146 13.09 12.30 12.27
C THR A 146 12.56 12.95 10.98
N THR A 147 13.05 12.54 9.82
CA THR A 147 12.71 13.11 8.52
C THR A 147 11.78 12.20 7.70
N GLU A 148 11.16 12.76 6.66
CA GLU A 148 10.39 11.98 5.69
C GLU A 148 11.28 10.99 4.91
N GLN A 149 12.56 11.34 4.69
CA GLN A 149 13.54 10.44 4.08
C GLN A 149 13.79 9.20 4.95
N ASP A 150 13.85 9.36 6.27
CA ASP A 150 14.01 8.22 7.19
C ASP A 150 12.78 7.31 7.14
N TYR A 151 11.56 7.88 7.03
CA TYR A 151 10.37 7.08 6.80
C TYR A 151 10.38 6.37 5.44
N ASN A 152 10.83 7.05 4.38
CA ASN A 152 10.98 6.41 3.08
C ASN A 152 11.96 5.23 3.12
N LEU A 153 13.08 5.38 3.82
CA LEU A 153 14.02 4.28 4.04
C LEU A 153 13.37 3.13 4.83
N HIS A 154 12.62 3.45 5.90
CA HIS A 154 11.92 2.46 6.71
C HIS A 154 10.92 1.65 5.88
N ARG A 155 10.04 2.30 5.08
CA ARG A 155 9.08 1.59 4.22
C ARG A 155 9.75 0.70 3.17
N LEU A 156 10.88 1.17 2.59
CA LEU A 156 11.65 0.42 1.61
C LEU A 156 12.27 -0.84 2.22
N MET A 157 12.80 -0.75 3.44
CA MET A 157 13.32 -1.90 4.18
C MET A 157 12.25 -2.94 4.49
N LEU A 158 11.03 -2.52 4.78
CA LEU A 158 9.88 -3.39 5.00
C LEU A 158 9.26 -3.93 3.71
N GLY A 159 9.63 -3.38 2.56
CA GLY A 159 9.05 -3.74 1.27
C GLY A 159 7.66 -3.16 1.03
N LEU A 160 7.29 -2.09 1.74
CA LEU A 160 5.99 -1.45 1.61
C LEU A 160 5.95 -0.52 0.41
N PRO A 161 5.01 -0.71 -0.53
CA PRO A 161 4.85 0.18 -1.67
C PRO A 161 4.32 1.56 -1.25
N ASP A 162 4.73 2.56 -2.01
CA ASP A 162 4.09 3.86 -2.11
C ASP A 162 3.62 4.01 -3.55
N GLY A 163 2.30 4.02 -3.75
CA GLY A 163 1.70 3.85 -5.06
C GLY A 163 2.25 4.77 -6.14
N VAL A 164 2.39 6.06 -5.84
CA VAL A 164 2.89 7.04 -6.84
C VAL A 164 4.36 6.86 -7.20
N GLN A 165 5.15 6.31 -6.29
CA GLN A 165 6.57 6.05 -6.55
C GLN A 165 6.81 4.69 -7.21
N ASP A 166 5.96 3.69 -6.88
CA ASP A 166 6.22 2.29 -7.19
C ASP A 166 5.30 1.71 -8.26
N CYS A 167 4.15 2.34 -8.51
CA CYS A 167 3.13 1.86 -9.45
C CYS A 167 2.94 2.80 -10.64
N GLU A 168 2.68 2.23 -11.80
CA GLU A 168 2.31 2.96 -13.00
C GLU A 168 0.79 2.96 -13.16
N VAL A 169 0.18 4.15 -13.21
CA VAL A 169 -1.26 4.34 -13.41
C VAL A 169 -1.73 3.63 -14.68
N GLY A 170 -2.76 2.80 -14.54
CA GLY A 170 -3.36 2.06 -15.66
C GLY A 170 -2.50 0.90 -16.21
N ARG A 171 -1.37 0.59 -15.59
CA ARG A 171 -0.45 -0.48 -16.01
C ARG A 171 -0.21 -1.52 -14.93
N THR A 172 0.18 -1.11 -13.73
CA THR A 172 0.51 -2.02 -12.61
C THR A 172 -0.74 -2.80 -12.19
N LEU A 173 -0.62 -4.11 -11.99
CA LEU A 173 -1.70 -4.93 -11.42
C LEU A 173 -1.69 -4.83 -9.89
N ALA A 174 -2.84 -4.98 -9.25
CA ALA A 174 -2.97 -4.98 -7.79
C ALA A 174 -2.00 -5.97 -7.11
N ALA A 175 -1.88 -7.17 -7.66
CA ALA A 175 -0.97 -8.19 -7.13
C ALA A 175 0.52 -7.87 -7.39
N GLU A 176 0.87 -7.17 -8.47
CA GLU A 176 2.25 -6.71 -8.70
C GLU A 176 2.68 -5.69 -7.63
N ALA A 177 1.73 -4.87 -7.15
CA ALA A 177 1.91 -3.92 -6.04
C ALA A 177 1.77 -4.57 -4.65
N ASN A 178 1.64 -5.89 -4.56
CA ASN A 178 1.46 -6.65 -3.32
C ASN A 178 0.20 -6.29 -2.51
N LEU A 179 -0.84 -5.68 -3.12
CA LEU A 179 -2.08 -5.36 -2.41
C LEU A 179 -2.73 -6.61 -1.81
N ASP A 180 -2.64 -7.73 -2.49
CA ASP A 180 -3.18 -9.03 -2.08
C ASP A 180 -2.48 -9.61 -0.84
N LEU A 181 -1.18 -9.34 -0.67
CA LEU A 181 -0.36 -9.85 0.43
C LEU A 181 -0.36 -8.92 1.65
N LEU A 182 -0.58 -7.64 1.44
CA LEU A 182 -0.53 -6.59 2.47
C LEU A 182 -1.93 -6.16 2.95
N GLY A 183 -2.94 -7.02 2.79
CA GLY A 183 -4.29 -6.76 3.29
C GLY A 183 -5.11 -5.74 2.50
N GLY A 184 -4.58 -5.23 1.36
CA GLY A 184 -5.25 -4.21 0.54
C GLY A 184 -6.39 -4.74 -0.34
N VAL A 185 -6.67 -6.07 -0.35
CA VAL A 185 -7.74 -6.70 -1.12
C VAL A 185 -8.57 -7.60 -0.23
N SER A 186 -9.88 -7.37 -0.20
CA SER A 186 -10.81 -8.31 0.43
C SER A 186 -11.28 -9.37 -0.58
N TRP A 187 -11.11 -10.64 -0.20
CA TRP A 187 -11.58 -11.79 -0.98
C TRP A 187 -13.00 -12.24 -0.60
N LYS A 188 -13.58 -11.64 0.44
CA LYS A 188 -14.88 -12.01 1.01
C LYS A 188 -16.00 -11.01 0.72
N LYS A 189 -15.64 -9.75 0.38
CA LYS A 189 -16.63 -8.72 0.05
C LYS A 189 -17.35 -8.99 -1.27
N GLY A 190 -18.45 -8.29 -1.51
CA GLY A 190 -19.15 -8.29 -2.79
C GLY A 190 -18.34 -7.68 -3.95
N CYS A 191 -19.01 -7.49 -5.09
CA CYS A 191 -18.37 -6.98 -6.30
C CYS A 191 -17.80 -5.56 -6.13
N TYR A 192 -16.63 -5.34 -6.71
CA TYR A 192 -16.00 -4.03 -6.83
C TYR A 192 -15.31 -3.87 -8.20
N MET A 193 -14.98 -2.64 -8.56
CA MET A 193 -14.35 -2.34 -9.84
C MET A 193 -12.98 -3.02 -9.99
N GLY A 194 -12.79 -3.77 -11.08
CA GLY A 194 -11.54 -4.49 -11.36
C GLY A 194 -11.37 -5.83 -10.67
N GLN A 195 -12.37 -6.30 -9.91
CA GLN A 195 -12.31 -7.55 -9.15
C GLN A 195 -12.03 -8.79 -10.00
N GLU A 196 -12.62 -8.90 -11.19
CA GLU A 196 -12.53 -10.12 -12.01
C GLU A 196 -11.07 -10.50 -12.31
N ILE A 197 -10.28 -9.53 -12.78
CA ILE A 197 -8.86 -9.76 -13.09
C ILE A 197 -8.06 -9.99 -11.81
N THR A 198 -8.32 -9.23 -10.76
CA THR A 198 -7.64 -9.36 -9.46
C THR A 198 -7.87 -10.76 -8.87
N ALA A 199 -9.11 -11.24 -8.83
CA ALA A 199 -9.47 -12.56 -8.36
C ALA A 199 -8.87 -13.67 -9.24
N ARG A 200 -8.91 -13.51 -10.57
CA ARG A 200 -8.31 -14.46 -11.51
C ARG A 200 -6.80 -14.60 -11.31
N MET A 201 -6.09 -13.49 -11.09
CA MET A 201 -4.64 -13.51 -10.82
C MET A 201 -4.33 -14.26 -9.52
N HIS A 202 -5.12 -14.04 -8.48
CA HIS A 202 -4.96 -14.69 -7.18
C HIS A 202 -5.22 -16.20 -7.26
N TYR A 203 -6.43 -16.60 -7.66
CA TYR A 203 -6.86 -18.01 -7.63
C TYR A 203 -6.15 -18.92 -8.65
N ARG A 204 -5.59 -18.36 -9.72
CA ARG A 204 -4.85 -19.14 -10.73
C ARG A 204 -3.34 -19.04 -10.59
N THR A 205 -2.84 -18.41 -9.53
CA THR A 205 -1.40 -18.23 -9.26
C THR A 205 -0.64 -17.65 -10.47
N LEU A 206 -1.26 -16.64 -11.13
CA LEU A 206 -0.73 -16.06 -12.38
C LEU A 206 0.18 -14.86 -12.16
N VAL A 207 0.50 -14.52 -10.91
CA VAL A 207 1.34 -13.37 -10.57
C VAL A 207 2.79 -13.68 -10.94
N LYS A 208 3.25 -13.09 -12.04
CA LYS A 208 4.61 -13.32 -12.58
C LYS A 208 5.62 -12.27 -12.14
N ARG A 209 5.17 -11.13 -11.62
CA ARG A 209 6.02 -10.03 -11.15
C ARG A 209 5.47 -9.50 -9.85
N ARG A 210 6.36 -9.04 -8.98
CA ARG A 210 6.02 -8.35 -7.74
C ARG A 210 7.03 -7.27 -7.42
N LEU A 211 6.59 -6.24 -6.70
CA LEU A 211 7.51 -5.30 -6.06
C LEU A 211 8.31 -6.05 -4.99
N MET A 212 9.62 -5.95 -5.07
CA MET A 212 10.55 -6.62 -4.16
C MET A 212 11.58 -5.62 -3.65
N PRO A 213 11.90 -5.62 -2.35
CA PRO A 213 13.02 -4.86 -1.82
C PRO A 213 14.33 -5.33 -2.39
N VAL A 214 15.16 -4.37 -2.78
CA VAL A 214 16.49 -4.60 -3.34
C VAL A 214 17.52 -3.73 -2.64
N ALA A 215 18.75 -4.21 -2.56
CA ALA A 215 19.88 -3.48 -1.99
C ALA A 215 21.12 -3.61 -2.86
N ALA A 216 21.98 -2.60 -2.83
CA ALA A 216 23.28 -2.58 -3.48
C ALA A 216 24.37 -2.12 -2.49
N THR A 217 25.63 -2.25 -2.86
CA THR A 217 26.77 -1.75 -2.06
C THR A 217 27.08 -0.27 -2.34
N SER A 218 26.52 0.27 -3.41
CA SER A 218 26.61 1.70 -3.82
C SER A 218 25.20 2.28 -3.96
N PRO A 219 25.04 3.61 -3.97
CA PRO A 219 23.75 4.23 -4.20
C PRO A 219 23.08 3.70 -5.46
N LEU A 220 21.78 3.42 -5.37
CA LEU A 220 21.00 2.90 -6.48
C LEU A 220 20.81 3.97 -7.56
N PRO A 221 20.69 3.57 -8.84
CA PRO A 221 20.42 4.49 -9.95
C PRO A 221 19.02 5.10 -9.86
N ALA A 222 18.69 5.97 -10.80
CA ALA A 222 17.37 6.60 -10.88
C ALA A 222 16.24 5.57 -11.10
N PRO A 223 15.03 5.83 -10.56
CA PRO A 223 13.83 5.06 -10.88
C PRO A 223 13.63 4.91 -12.40
N GLY A 224 13.08 3.76 -12.82
CA GLY A 224 12.93 3.39 -14.23
C GLY A 224 14.13 2.66 -14.82
N THR A 225 15.25 2.53 -14.09
CA THR A 225 16.43 1.79 -14.57
C THR A 225 16.10 0.29 -14.64
N PRO A 226 16.41 -0.39 -15.79
CA PRO A 226 16.23 -1.83 -15.94
C PRO A 226 17.06 -2.63 -14.94
N VAL A 227 16.46 -3.70 -14.42
CA VAL A 227 17.16 -4.74 -13.65
C VAL A 227 17.41 -5.93 -14.55
N LEU A 228 18.65 -6.36 -14.63
CA LEU A 228 19.10 -7.42 -15.52
C LEU A 228 19.53 -8.66 -14.74
N CYS A 229 19.29 -9.84 -15.32
CA CYS A 229 19.85 -11.12 -14.94
C CYS A 229 20.55 -11.69 -16.18
N ASP A 230 21.85 -11.93 -16.11
CA ASP A 230 22.67 -12.41 -17.24
C ASP A 230 22.46 -11.58 -18.54
N GLY A 231 22.32 -10.26 -18.39
CA GLY A 231 22.10 -9.33 -19.49
C GLY A 231 20.66 -9.26 -20.03
N VAL A 232 19.75 -10.07 -19.50
CA VAL A 232 18.33 -10.07 -19.87
C VAL A 232 17.50 -9.26 -18.84
N GLU A 233 16.62 -8.39 -19.32
CA GLU A 233 15.75 -7.63 -18.44
C GLU A 233 14.74 -8.52 -17.71
N VAL A 234 14.76 -8.46 -16.39
CA VAL A 234 13.86 -9.19 -15.49
C VAL A 234 12.98 -8.28 -14.66
N GLY A 235 13.17 -6.97 -14.75
CA GLY A 235 12.38 -6.00 -14.01
C GLY A 235 12.89 -4.58 -14.12
N THR A 236 12.36 -3.70 -13.27
CA THR A 236 12.65 -2.26 -13.28
C THR A 236 12.70 -1.72 -11.86
N LEU A 237 13.69 -0.92 -11.52
CA LEU A 237 13.77 -0.18 -10.26
C LEU A 237 12.64 0.87 -10.22
N ARG A 238 11.89 0.93 -9.13
CA ARG A 238 10.72 1.81 -8.99
C ARG A 238 11.01 3.00 -8.09
N SER A 239 11.41 2.74 -6.86
CA SER A 239 11.83 3.78 -5.93
C SER A 239 13.09 3.36 -5.21
N SER A 240 13.87 4.34 -4.73
CA SER A 240 15.09 4.08 -3.98
C SER A 240 15.42 5.21 -3.03
N GLN A 241 16.13 4.85 -1.96
CA GLN A 241 16.77 5.76 -1.03
C GLN A 241 18.17 5.19 -0.75
N ASP A 242 19.21 5.92 -1.10
CA ASP A 242 20.61 5.49 -0.95
C ASP A 242 20.88 4.11 -1.59
N HIS A 243 21.08 3.09 -0.78
CA HIS A 243 21.45 1.73 -1.18
C HIS A 243 20.28 0.75 -1.22
N ILE A 244 19.07 1.19 -0.86
CA ILE A 244 17.87 0.36 -0.75
C ILE A 244 16.79 0.90 -1.67
N GLY A 245 16.02 0.00 -2.30
CA GLY A 245 14.92 0.39 -3.16
C GLY A 245 13.87 -0.69 -3.29
N LEU A 246 12.81 -0.39 -4.04
CA LEU A 246 11.84 -1.35 -4.52
C LEU A 246 11.99 -1.50 -6.04
N ALA A 247 11.98 -2.73 -6.51
CA ALA A 247 12.00 -3.05 -7.93
C ALA A 247 10.83 -3.97 -8.28
N LEU A 248 10.18 -3.72 -9.40
CA LEU A 248 9.18 -4.64 -9.96
C LEU A 248 9.94 -5.74 -10.72
N LEU A 249 10.02 -6.92 -10.11
CA LEU A 249 10.81 -8.04 -10.62
C LEU A 249 9.94 -9.23 -11.00
N LYS A 250 10.40 -10.05 -11.96
CA LYS A 250 9.86 -11.38 -12.16
C LYS A 250 10.08 -12.23 -10.89
N THR A 251 9.07 -13.00 -10.49
CA THR A 251 9.10 -13.79 -9.25
C THR A 251 10.18 -14.89 -9.26
N ASP A 252 10.50 -15.43 -10.43
CA ASP A 252 11.57 -16.43 -10.63
C ASP A 252 12.99 -15.83 -10.61
N ALA A 253 13.12 -14.51 -10.73
CA ALA A 253 14.40 -13.82 -10.68
C ALA A 253 14.89 -13.49 -9.26
N ALA A 254 14.07 -13.68 -8.23
CA ALA A 254 14.35 -13.24 -6.86
C ALA A 254 15.64 -13.85 -6.26
N ASN A 255 16.03 -15.04 -6.66
CA ASN A 255 17.20 -15.75 -6.16
C ASN A 255 18.42 -15.69 -7.10
N ASN A 256 18.35 -14.91 -8.17
CA ASN A 256 19.39 -14.85 -9.19
C ASN A 256 20.39 -13.71 -8.91
N GLN A 257 21.53 -13.75 -9.60
CA GLN A 257 22.46 -12.62 -9.62
C GLN A 257 21.90 -11.52 -10.50
N LEU A 258 21.57 -10.41 -9.87
CA LEU A 258 20.96 -9.25 -10.54
C LEU A 258 21.94 -8.09 -10.65
N THR A 259 21.75 -7.28 -11.67
CA THR A 259 22.47 -6.00 -11.82
C THR A 259 21.47 -4.88 -12.18
N CYS A 260 21.79 -3.65 -11.74
CA CYS A 260 21.07 -2.43 -12.11
C CYS A 260 22.11 -1.36 -12.44
N ALA A 261 22.10 -0.83 -13.67
CA ALA A 261 23.15 0.08 -14.19
C ALA A 261 24.58 -0.46 -13.93
N ALA A 262 24.80 -1.76 -14.19
CA ALA A 262 26.06 -2.50 -13.96
C ALA A 262 26.45 -2.69 -12.47
N HIS A 263 25.69 -2.20 -11.49
CA HIS A 263 25.93 -2.48 -10.07
C HIS A 263 25.24 -3.79 -9.64
N PRO A 264 25.94 -4.67 -8.88
CA PRO A 264 25.32 -5.85 -8.30
C PRO A 264 24.14 -5.48 -7.40
N LEU A 265 23.03 -6.21 -7.56
CA LEU A 265 21.79 -5.98 -6.82
C LEU A 265 21.41 -7.27 -6.09
N VAL A 266 21.02 -7.13 -4.83
CA VAL A 266 20.56 -8.24 -3.98
C VAL A 266 19.09 -8.02 -3.61
N VAL A 267 18.25 -9.03 -3.82
CA VAL A 267 16.87 -9.02 -3.34
C VAL A 267 16.86 -9.29 -1.84
N ARG A 268 16.12 -8.48 -1.09
CA ARG A 268 15.96 -8.57 0.37
C ARG A 268 14.50 -8.88 0.70
N LEU A 269 14.12 -10.15 0.57
CA LEU A 269 12.73 -10.55 0.84
C LEU A 269 12.38 -10.44 2.33
N PRO A 270 11.42 -9.61 2.73
CA PRO A 270 10.85 -9.67 4.07
C PRO A 270 10.05 -10.96 4.25
N ALA A 271 9.87 -11.41 5.49
CA ALA A 271 9.25 -12.70 5.81
C ALA A 271 7.86 -12.89 5.17
N TRP A 272 7.05 -11.81 5.15
CA TRP A 272 5.71 -11.83 4.54
C TRP A 272 5.74 -12.11 3.04
N LEU A 273 6.75 -11.59 2.31
CA LEU A 273 6.89 -11.78 0.87
C LEU A 273 7.59 -13.12 0.56
N GLU A 274 8.60 -13.48 1.34
CA GLU A 274 9.28 -14.77 1.20
C GLU A 274 8.30 -15.96 1.32
N THR A 275 7.41 -15.90 2.31
CA THR A 275 6.37 -16.93 2.49
C THR A 275 5.45 -17.03 1.29
N ALA A 276 5.07 -15.91 0.68
CA ALA A 276 4.19 -15.88 -0.48
C ALA A 276 4.87 -16.36 -1.79
N LEU A 277 6.21 -16.27 -1.87
CA LEU A 277 6.97 -16.69 -3.05
C LEU A 277 7.43 -18.15 -2.97
N LYS A 278 7.32 -18.81 -1.80
CA LYS A 278 7.61 -20.25 -1.68
C LYS A 278 6.67 -21.04 -2.58
N PRO A 279 7.15 -22.03 -3.35
CA PRO A 279 6.29 -22.92 -4.10
C PRO A 279 5.27 -23.56 -3.13
N GLN A 280 4.00 -23.38 -3.38
CA GLN A 280 2.98 -24.12 -2.63
C GLN A 280 3.14 -25.60 -2.98
N THR A 281 3.61 -26.41 -2.05
CA THR A 281 3.49 -27.86 -2.14
C THR A 281 2.02 -28.17 -2.26
N PRO A 282 1.55 -28.97 -3.25
CA PRO A 282 0.16 -29.37 -3.32
C PRO A 282 -0.17 -30.09 -2.01
N SER A 283 -0.92 -29.44 -1.12
CA SER A 283 -1.49 -30.14 0.03
C SER A 283 -2.50 -31.13 -0.50
N ASP A 284 -2.34 -32.39 -0.14
CA ASP A 284 -3.33 -33.45 -0.24
C ASP A 284 -4.64 -33.02 0.44
N SER A 285 -5.48 -32.33 -0.30
CA SER A 285 -6.85 -32.06 0.09
C SER A 285 -7.78 -32.74 -0.89
N ASN A 286 -7.87 -34.02 -0.77
CA ASN A 286 -9.00 -34.76 -1.24
C ASN A 286 -9.58 -35.59 -0.07
N PRO A 287 -10.58 -35.12 0.63
CA PRO A 287 -11.50 -36.01 1.33
C PRO A 287 -12.52 -36.48 0.30
N THR A 288 -12.35 -37.73 -0.13
CA THR A 288 -13.39 -38.58 -0.69
C THR A 288 -14.71 -38.39 0.07
N GLU A 289 -15.68 -37.74 -0.55
CA GLU A 289 -17.08 -38.01 -0.30
C GLU A 289 -17.58 -38.94 -1.40
N LYS A 290 -17.55 -40.22 -1.06
CA LYS A 290 -18.45 -41.22 -1.63
C LYS A 290 -19.43 -41.63 -0.52
N SER A 291 -20.66 -41.30 -0.66
CA SER A 291 -21.85 -42.15 -0.46
C SER A 291 -23.11 -41.27 -0.50
#